data_97b372fd0ecb3b47aff5dbcb7327f5ff
#
_entry.id   97b372fd0ecb3b47aff5dbcb7327f5ff
#
_cell.length_a   1.000
_cell.length_b   1.000
_cell.length_c   1.000
_cell.angle_alpha   90.00
_cell.angle_beta   90.00
_cell.angle_gamma   90.00
#
_symmetry.space_group_name_H-M   'P 1'
#
loop_
_entity.id
_entity.type
_entity.pdbx_description
1 polymer ?
#
loop_
_entity_poly.entity_id
_entity_poly.type
_entity_poly.pdbx_seq_one_letter_code
_entity_poly.pdbx_strand_id
1 'polypeptide(L)'
;VWARTAKPNGTAKIYAEIADTKSMGENQGLAGAEITVNSHEWKKYEVELTPNKTEEKAVMRVFLRGQNGADVEHVSLFPVDTWNGHKNGLRKDLVQALADVKPGVFRFPGGCIVEGTDLETRYDWKKSVGPVENRPLNENRWQYTFGHRFFPDYYQSYGLGFYEYFLMSEEIGAEPLPILNVGLACQYQNNHESAHCAVADLEPFVQDALDLI
;
A
#
# COMPACT_ATOMS: atom_id res chain seq x y z
N VAL A 1 -2.97 1.57 12.84
CA VAL A 1 -4.35 1.17 12.52
C VAL A 1 -5.28 2.36 12.64
N TRP A 2 -6.22 2.49 11.71
CA TRP A 2 -7.39 3.35 11.88
C TRP A 2 -8.52 2.55 12.50
N ALA A 3 -9.16 3.09 13.52
CA ALA A 3 -10.27 2.42 14.20
C ALA A 3 -11.27 3.41 14.77
N ARG A 4 -12.50 2.91 14.98
CA ARG A 4 -13.55 3.60 15.73
C ARG A 4 -14.38 2.60 16.50
N THR A 5 -15.08 3.05 17.55
CA THR A 5 -16.03 2.19 18.27
C THR A 5 -17.27 1.92 17.44
N ALA A 6 -17.77 0.70 17.46
CA ALA A 6 -19.00 0.33 16.75
C ALA A 6 -20.25 1.04 17.31
N LYS A 7 -20.20 1.52 18.56
CA LYS A 7 -21.30 2.23 19.23
C LYS A 7 -20.84 3.59 19.76
N PRO A 8 -21.67 4.63 19.71
CA PRO A 8 -21.39 5.90 20.39
C PRO A 8 -21.09 5.68 21.87
N ASN A 9 -20.14 6.43 22.41
CA ASN A 9 -19.69 6.34 23.80
C ASN A 9 -19.19 4.94 24.24
N GLY A 10 -18.93 4.05 23.29
CA GLY A 10 -18.31 2.77 23.53
C GLY A 10 -16.80 2.87 23.74
N THR A 11 -16.23 1.82 24.33
CA THR A 11 -14.79 1.61 24.36
C THR A 11 -14.52 0.19 23.91
N ALA A 12 -13.62 0.01 22.98
CA ALA A 12 -13.16 -1.29 22.51
C ALA A 12 -11.65 -1.41 22.72
N LYS A 13 -11.16 -2.64 22.77
CA LYS A 13 -9.74 -2.92 22.89
C LYS A 13 -9.29 -3.76 21.73
N ILE A 14 -8.20 -3.34 21.10
CA ILE A 14 -7.51 -4.07 20.05
C ILE A 14 -6.17 -4.50 20.61
N TYR A 15 -5.82 -5.76 20.50
CA TYR A 15 -4.50 -6.27 20.84
C TYR A 15 -3.78 -6.65 19.56
N ALA A 16 -2.66 -6.00 19.30
CA ALA A 16 -1.78 -6.32 18.18
C ALA A 16 -0.53 -7.05 18.69
N GLU A 17 -0.14 -8.12 18.02
CA GLU A 17 1.08 -8.85 18.36
C GLU A 17 1.83 -9.33 17.12
N ILE A 18 3.15 -9.47 17.29
CA ILE A 18 4.02 -10.22 16.38
C ILE A 18 4.27 -11.58 17.06
N ALA A 19 3.99 -12.67 16.34
CA ALA A 19 4.13 -14.03 16.85
C ALA A 19 4.84 -14.93 15.85
N ASP A 20 5.39 -16.04 16.32
CA ASP A 20 5.80 -17.11 15.41
C ASP A 20 4.57 -17.88 14.90
N THR A 21 4.74 -18.62 13.81
CA THR A 21 3.64 -19.38 13.20
C THR A 21 3.15 -20.56 14.03
N LYS A 22 3.91 -20.97 15.05
CA LYS A 22 3.59 -22.10 15.93
C LYS A 22 2.81 -21.69 17.17
N SER A 23 2.83 -20.40 17.51
CA SER A 23 2.09 -19.87 18.65
C SER A 23 0.59 -19.82 18.33
N MET A 24 -0.22 -20.41 19.21
CA MET A 24 -1.67 -20.58 19.01
C MET A 24 -2.45 -19.85 20.09
N GLY A 25 -2.54 -18.55 20.09
CA GLY A 25 -3.33 -17.80 21.06
C GLY A 25 -2.77 -16.42 21.34
N GLU A 26 -3.54 -15.63 22.06
CA GLU A 26 -3.15 -14.30 22.48
C GLU A 26 -2.04 -14.33 23.54
N ASN A 27 -1.23 -13.27 23.57
CA ASN A 27 -0.12 -13.08 24.52
C ASN A 27 0.97 -14.16 24.47
N GLN A 28 1.07 -14.88 23.36
CA GLN A 28 2.15 -15.86 23.11
C GLN A 28 3.11 -15.36 22.04
N GLY A 29 2.98 -14.09 21.68
CA GLY A 29 3.80 -13.45 20.66
C GLY A 29 5.20 -13.07 21.14
N LEU A 30 5.98 -12.65 20.18
CA LEU A 30 7.33 -12.12 20.38
C LEU A 30 7.28 -10.69 20.92
N ALA A 31 6.24 -9.96 20.57
CA ALA A 31 5.89 -8.63 21.07
C ALA A 31 4.38 -8.41 20.92
N GLY A 32 3.79 -7.66 21.81
CA GLY A 32 2.38 -7.30 21.72
C GLY A 32 2.04 -6.05 22.53
N ALA A 33 0.99 -5.36 22.08
CA ALA A 33 0.49 -4.16 22.74
C ALA A 33 -1.04 -4.04 22.61
N GLU A 34 -1.66 -3.45 23.61
CA GLU A 34 -3.08 -3.16 23.63
C GLU A 34 -3.34 -1.71 23.21
N ILE A 35 -4.30 -1.52 22.32
CA ILE A 35 -4.80 -0.23 21.86
C ILE A 35 -6.21 -0.07 22.42
N THR A 36 -6.47 1.03 23.12
CA THR A 36 -7.81 1.40 23.57
C THR A 36 -8.47 2.33 22.55
N VAL A 37 -9.51 1.85 21.89
CA VAL A 37 -10.33 2.60 20.96
C VAL A 37 -11.48 3.24 21.71
N ASN A 38 -11.51 4.57 21.78
CA ASN A 38 -12.47 5.34 22.59
C ASN A 38 -13.17 6.45 21.79
N SER A 39 -13.11 6.40 20.48
CA SER A 39 -13.74 7.36 19.58
C SER A 39 -14.72 6.65 18.65
N HIS A 40 -15.91 7.22 18.45
CA HIS A 40 -16.86 6.78 17.43
C HIS A 40 -16.54 7.34 16.05
N GLU A 41 -15.70 8.36 15.99
CA GLU A 41 -15.10 8.87 14.76
C GLU A 41 -13.82 8.10 14.44
N TRP A 42 -13.50 7.96 13.17
CA TRP A 42 -12.27 7.35 12.72
C TRP A 42 -11.06 8.09 13.30
N LYS A 43 -10.19 7.35 13.97
CA LYS A 43 -8.92 7.85 14.48
C LYS A 43 -7.78 6.87 14.19
N LYS A 44 -6.61 7.45 13.99
CA LYS A 44 -5.36 6.68 13.88
C LYS A 44 -4.82 6.36 15.26
N TYR A 45 -4.51 5.09 15.48
CA TYR A 45 -3.86 4.59 16.68
C TYR A 45 -2.55 3.92 16.28
N GLU A 46 -1.49 4.22 17.02
CA GLU A 46 -0.15 3.71 16.76
C GLU A 46 0.42 3.11 18.05
N VAL A 47 1.10 1.99 17.92
CA VAL A 47 1.86 1.35 19.00
C VAL A 47 3.16 0.83 18.44
N GLU A 48 4.21 0.86 19.24
CA GLU A 48 5.49 0.25 18.93
C GLU A 48 5.57 -1.15 19.52
N LEU A 49 6.04 -2.11 18.74
CA LEU A 49 6.23 -3.49 19.14
C LEU A 49 7.72 -3.81 19.09
N THR A 50 8.30 -4.22 20.22
CA THR A 50 9.70 -4.59 20.32
C THR A 50 9.82 -6.10 20.52
N PRO A 51 10.08 -6.88 19.46
CA PRO A 51 10.25 -8.33 19.55
C PRO A 51 11.44 -8.71 20.44
N ASN A 52 11.27 -9.76 21.22
CA ASN A 52 12.30 -10.26 22.16
C ASN A 52 13.35 -11.16 21.47
N LYS A 53 13.13 -11.55 20.22
CA LYS A 53 14.05 -12.31 19.38
C LYS A 53 13.79 -12.09 17.89
N THR A 54 14.73 -12.47 17.06
CA THR A 54 14.55 -12.58 15.60
C THR A 54 13.73 -13.83 15.26
N GLU A 55 12.76 -13.69 14.37
CA GLU A 55 11.93 -14.78 13.87
C GLU A 55 11.71 -14.62 12.36
N GLU A 56 12.19 -15.61 11.59
CA GLU A 56 12.11 -15.56 10.12
C GLU A 56 10.70 -15.76 9.58
N LYS A 57 9.87 -16.48 10.34
CA LYS A 57 8.48 -16.79 9.97
C LYS A 57 7.50 -16.15 10.94
N ALA A 58 7.66 -14.84 11.16
CA ALA A 58 6.76 -14.10 12.01
C ALA A 58 5.45 -13.79 11.28
N VAL A 59 4.38 -13.70 12.05
CA VAL A 59 3.06 -13.25 11.62
C VAL A 59 2.58 -12.12 12.52
N MET A 60 1.87 -11.16 11.94
CA MET A 60 1.13 -10.16 12.69
C MET A 60 -0.28 -10.68 12.96
N ARG A 61 -0.74 -10.53 14.19
CA ARG A 61 -2.09 -10.86 14.61
C ARG A 61 -2.75 -9.65 15.23
N VAL A 62 -4.03 -9.49 14.98
CA VAL A 62 -4.86 -8.43 15.55
C VAL A 62 -6.09 -9.08 16.16
N PHE A 63 -6.28 -8.88 17.45
CA PHE A 63 -7.41 -9.43 18.20
C PHE A 63 -8.30 -8.29 18.70
N LEU A 64 -9.60 -8.46 18.57
CA LEU A 64 -10.58 -7.60 19.22
C LEU A 64 -10.91 -8.17 20.58
N ARG A 65 -10.70 -7.39 21.65
CA ARG A 65 -10.93 -7.78 23.03
C ARG A 65 -12.12 -7.05 23.63
N GLY A 66 -12.82 -7.72 24.54
CA GLY A 66 -13.95 -7.15 25.25
C GLY A 66 -15.28 -7.37 24.54
N GLN A 67 -16.33 -6.72 25.08
CA GLN A 67 -17.72 -6.92 24.62
C GLN A 67 -18.19 -5.87 23.59
N ASN A 68 -17.42 -4.80 23.41
CA ASN A 68 -17.75 -3.73 22.48
C ASN A 68 -17.00 -3.95 21.17
N GLY A 69 -17.72 -3.81 20.05
CA GLY A 69 -17.15 -3.89 18.73
C GLY A 69 -16.32 -2.65 18.36
N ALA A 70 -15.41 -2.82 17.41
CA ALA A 70 -14.73 -1.73 16.73
C ALA A 70 -14.72 -2.00 15.23
N ASP A 71 -14.88 -0.94 14.44
CA ASP A 71 -14.54 -0.97 13.03
C ASP A 71 -13.04 -0.68 12.91
N VAL A 72 -12.37 -1.42 12.04
CA VAL A 72 -10.91 -1.37 11.86
C VAL A 72 -10.58 -1.25 10.39
N GLU A 73 -9.68 -0.35 10.05
CA GLU A 73 -9.22 -0.09 8.69
C GLU A 73 -7.72 0.24 8.67
N HIS A 74 -7.10 0.15 7.51
CA HIS A 74 -5.68 0.50 7.30
C HIS A 74 -4.73 -0.08 8.35
N VAL A 75 -4.84 -1.39 8.60
CA VAL A 75 -3.89 -2.08 9.46
C VAL A 75 -2.54 -2.16 8.75
N SER A 76 -1.50 -1.61 9.36
CA SER A 76 -0.17 -1.56 8.77
C SER A 76 0.91 -1.85 9.82
N LEU A 77 2.02 -2.40 9.38
CA LEU A 77 3.19 -2.68 10.20
C LEU A 77 4.42 -2.17 9.45
N PHE A 78 5.11 -1.21 10.04
CA PHE A 78 6.33 -0.63 9.50
C PHE A 78 7.51 -0.84 10.45
N PRO A 79 8.74 -1.00 9.95
CA PRO A 79 9.92 -0.94 10.80
C PRO A 79 10.07 0.45 11.41
N VAL A 80 10.66 0.55 12.60
CA VAL A 80 11.03 1.84 13.21
C VAL A 80 12.28 2.40 12.52
N ASP A 81 13.28 1.53 12.25
CA ASP A 81 14.47 1.91 11.47
C ASP A 81 14.16 1.80 9.97
N THR A 82 13.85 2.92 9.38
CA THR A 82 13.53 3.08 7.96
C THR A 82 14.67 3.75 7.21
N TRP A 83 14.63 3.69 5.89
CA TRP A 83 15.54 4.45 5.03
C TRP A 83 15.41 5.95 5.34
N ASN A 84 16.56 6.59 5.59
CA ASN A 84 16.69 8.00 5.98
C ASN A 84 15.82 8.44 7.17
N GLY A 85 15.29 7.50 7.96
CA GLY A 85 14.48 7.79 9.13
C GLY A 85 13.07 8.32 8.82
N HIS A 86 12.56 8.15 7.61
CA HIS A 86 11.21 8.57 7.26
C HIS A 86 10.18 7.76 8.05
N LYS A 87 9.27 8.44 8.74
CA LYS A 87 8.19 7.80 9.48
C LYS A 87 7.32 6.96 8.53
N ASN A 88 7.11 5.69 8.85
CA ASN A 88 6.42 4.71 8.00
C ASN A 88 7.06 4.58 6.61
N GLY A 89 8.35 4.83 6.53
CA GLY A 89 9.13 4.83 5.30
C GLY A 89 9.52 3.43 4.81
N LEU A 90 10.38 3.43 3.82
CA LEU A 90 10.82 2.20 3.16
C LEU A 90 11.80 1.42 4.03
N ARG A 91 11.88 0.12 3.81
CA ARG A 91 12.85 -0.76 4.45
C ARG A 91 14.27 -0.35 4.07
N LYS A 92 15.05 -0.01 5.09
CA LYS A 92 16.42 0.47 4.95
C LYS A 92 17.33 -0.50 4.20
N ASP A 93 17.24 -1.79 4.52
CA ASP A 93 18.05 -2.82 3.89
C ASP A 93 17.77 -2.98 2.39
N LEU A 94 16.49 -2.87 1.98
CA LEU A 94 16.11 -2.98 0.57
C LEU A 94 16.53 -1.74 -0.23
N VAL A 95 16.30 -0.54 0.32
CA VAL A 95 16.70 0.68 -0.38
C VAL A 95 18.20 0.81 -0.42
N GLN A 96 18.93 0.39 0.63
CA GLN A 96 20.39 0.35 0.61
C GLN A 96 20.91 -0.54 -0.52
N ALA A 97 20.32 -1.73 -0.69
CA ALA A 97 20.70 -2.63 -1.79
C ALA A 97 20.48 -2.00 -3.18
N LEU A 98 19.40 -1.22 -3.35
CA LEU A 98 19.18 -0.43 -4.58
C LEU A 98 20.22 0.67 -4.75
N ALA A 99 20.51 1.43 -3.69
CA ALA A 99 21.50 2.49 -3.72
C ALA A 99 22.91 1.97 -4.02
N ASP A 100 23.28 0.79 -3.53
CA ASP A 100 24.58 0.16 -3.76
C ASP A 100 24.78 -0.24 -5.24
N VAL A 101 23.70 -0.52 -5.97
CA VAL A 101 23.73 -0.75 -7.43
C VAL A 101 24.07 0.54 -8.20
N LYS A 102 23.85 1.72 -7.61
CA LYS A 102 24.04 3.04 -8.21
C LYS A 102 23.33 3.16 -9.57
N PRO A 103 22.00 2.97 -9.61
CA PRO A 103 21.25 3.06 -10.86
C PRO A 103 21.30 4.49 -11.42
N GLY A 104 21.55 4.65 -12.70
CA GLY A 104 21.46 5.95 -13.37
C GLY A 104 20.03 6.42 -13.54
N VAL A 105 19.08 5.48 -13.66
CA VAL A 105 17.66 5.74 -13.87
C VAL A 105 16.83 4.78 -13.03
N PHE A 106 15.74 5.29 -12.44
CA PHE A 106 14.74 4.50 -11.74
C PHE A 106 13.38 4.64 -12.42
N ARG A 107 12.93 3.57 -13.11
CA ARG A 107 11.67 3.53 -13.85
C ARG A 107 10.53 3.02 -13.00
N PHE A 108 9.40 3.73 -12.96
CA PHE A 108 8.22 3.37 -12.19
C PHE A 108 6.91 3.88 -12.81
N PRO A 109 5.73 3.29 -12.45
CA PRO A 109 5.56 1.92 -11.95
C PRO A 109 5.73 0.90 -13.06
N GLY A 110 5.52 1.29 -14.31
CA GLY A 110 5.82 0.57 -15.53
C GLY A 110 4.71 -0.27 -16.12
N GLY A 111 4.83 -0.48 -17.42
CA GLY A 111 4.16 -1.40 -18.32
C GLY A 111 2.67 -1.67 -18.08
N CYS A 112 2.33 -2.94 -18.02
CA CYS A 112 0.96 -3.41 -17.85
C CYS A 112 0.27 -2.90 -16.57
N ILE A 113 1.02 -2.55 -15.52
CA ILE A 113 0.46 -1.94 -14.32
C ILE A 113 -0.11 -0.55 -14.64
N VAL A 114 0.59 0.23 -15.47
CA VAL A 114 0.13 1.55 -15.89
C VAL A 114 -1.12 1.45 -16.76
N GLU A 115 -1.17 0.43 -17.62
CA GLU A 115 -2.30 0.22 -18.52
C GLU A 115 -3.56 -0.26 -17.80
N GLY A 116 -3.42 -1.06 -16.73
CA GLY A 116 -4.56 -1.71 -16.06
C GLY A 116 -5.15 -2.85 -16.90
N THR A 117 -6.16 -3.51 -16.37
CA THR A 117 -7.00 -4.45 -17.14
C THR A 117 -7.86 -3.68 -18.13
N ASP A 118 -8.39 -2.55 -17.70
CA ASP A 118 -9.15 -1.57 -18.43
C ASP A 118 -8.73 -0.15 -18.01
N LEU A 119 -9.29 0.89 -18.65
CA LEU A 119 -8.95 2.27 -18.33
C LEU A 119 -9.40 2.70 -16.92
N GLU A 120 -10.38 2.04 -16.34
CA GLU A 120 -10.83 2.32 -14.98
C GLU A 120 -9.81 1.84 -13.95
N THR A 121 -9.22 0.67 -14.18
CA THR A 121 -8.22 0.04 -13.30
C THR A 121 -6.78 0.45 -13.62
N ARG A 122 -6.56 1.38 -14.57
CA ARG A 122 -5.23 1.91 -14.87
C ARG A 122 -4.57 2.52 -13.63
N TYR A 123 -3.25 2.59 -13.63
CA TYR A 123 -2.53 3.33 -12.60
C TYR A 123 -2.70 4.84 -12.83
N ASP A 124 -3.57 5.43 -12.05
CA ASP A 124 -3.78 6.87 -12.00
C ASP A 124 -2.85 7.46 -10.94
N TRP A 125 -1.78 8.12 -11.37
CA TRP A 125 -0.76 8.64 -10.48
C TRP A 125 -1.31 9.68 -9.49
N LYS A 126 -2.33 10.46 -9.87
CA LYS A 126 -2.96 11.44 -9.00
C LYS A 126 -3.61 10.79 -7.77
N LYS A 127 -4.07 9.55 -7.90
CA LYS A 127 -4.61 8.75 -6.79
C LYS A 127 -3.52 8.19 -5.88
N SER A 128 -2.27 8.23 -6.30
CA SER A 128 -1.13 7.69 -5.55
C SER A 128 -0.39 8.75 -4.72
N VAL A 129 -0.86 9.99 -4.68
CA VAL A 129 -0.27 11.09 -3.90
C VAL A 129 -1.20 11.54 -2.77
N GLY A 130 -0.67 12.32 -1.81
CA GLY A 130 -1.38 12.73 -0.62
C GLY A 130 -1.32 11.69 0.52
N PRO A 131 -2.09 11.86 1.60
CA PRO A 131 -2.11 10.94 2.74
C PRO A 131 -2.43 9.51 2.33
N VAL A 132 -1.65 8.53 2.78
CA VAL A 132 -1.78 7.12 2.36
C VAL A 132 -3.17 6.56 2.67
N GLU A 133 -3.76 6.96 3.80
CA GLU A 133 -5.10 6.58 4.23
C GLU A 133 -6.24 7.09 3.34
N ASN A 134 -5.98 8.06 2.49
CA ASN A 134 -6.95 8.61 1.53
C ASN A 134 -6.78 8.03 0.12
N ARG A 135 -5.73 7.24 -0.11
CA ARG A 135 -5.47 6.63 -1.41
C ARG A 135 -6.39 5.42 -1.59
N PRO A 136 -7.05 5.27 -2.75
CA PRO A 136 -7.95 4.16 -2.99
C PRO A 136 -7.20 2.84 -3.16
N LEU A 137 -7.92 1.73 -2.97
CA LEU A 137 -7.48 0.45 -3.50
C LEU A 137 -7.74 0.42 -5.01
N ASN A 138 -6.73 0.01 -5.77
CA ASN A 138 -6.85 -0.22 -7.20
C ASN A 138 -6.71 -1.71 -7.50
N GLU A 139 -7.59 -2.25 -8.32
CA GLU A 139 -7.48 -3.63 -8.75
C GLU A 139 -6.23 -3.82 -9.61
N ASN A 140 -5.40 -4.80 -9.24
CA ASN A 140 -4.17 -5.04 -9.97
C ASN A 140 -4.48 -5.71 -11.31
N ARG A 141 -3.80 -5.29 -12.37
CA ARG A 141 -3.90 -5.84 -13.72
C ARG A 141 -3.74 -7.37 -13.73
N TRP A 142 -2.97 -7.96 -12.82
CA TRP A 142 -2.71 -9.39 -12.73
C TRP A 142 -3.76 -10.16 -11.94
N GLN A 143 -4.80 -9.52 -11.45
CA GLN A 143 -5.87 -10.13 -10.67
C GLN A 143 -6.47 -11.35 -11.35
N TYR A 144 -6.77 -11.25 -12.64
CA TYR A 144 -7.44 -12.30 -13.41
C TYR A 144 -6.47 -13.18 -14.23
N THR A 145 -5.18 -12.99 -14.13
CA THR A 145 -4.20 -13.76 -14.90
C THR A 145 -4.00 -15.15 -14.34
N PHE A 146 -4.20 -15.34 -13.05
CA PHE A 146 -3.96 -16.59 -12.36
C PHE A 146 -5.27 -17.37 -12.17
N GLY A 147 -5.45 -18.48 -12.87
CA GLY A 147 -6.69 -19.26 -12.88
C GLY A 147 -7.08 -19.92 -11.54
N HIS A 148 -6.23 -19.86 -10.51
CA HIS A 148 -6.53 -20.33 -9.17
C HIS A 148 -7.21 -19.26 -8.29
N ARG A 149 -7.39 -18.04 -8.78
CA ARG A 149 -8.05 -16.95 -8.07
C ARG A 149 -9.54 -16.98 -8.39
N PHE A 150 -10.35 -17.24 -7.38
CA PHE A 150 -11.81 -17.34 -7.50
C PHE A 150 -12.53 -16.00 -7.27
N PHE A 151 -11.85 -15.05 -6.62
CA PHE A 151 -12.38 -13.71 -6.34
C PHE A 151 -11.21 -12.72 -6.30
N PRO A 152 -11.50 -11.43 -6.45
CA PRO A 152 -10.48 -10.39 -6.39
C PRO A 152 -9.76 -10.40 -5.04
N ASP A 153 -8.46 -10.68 -5.07
CA ASP A 153 -7.57 -10.71 -3.90
C ASP A 153 -6.22 -10.02 -4.16
N TYR A 154 -6.04 -9.43 -5.35
CA TYR A 154 -4.81 -8.79 -5.74
C TYR A 154 -5.04 -7.32 -6.09
N TYR A 155 -4.76 -6.46 -5.11
CA TYR A 155 -4.97 -5.02 -5.19
C TYR A 155 -3.67 -4.26 -4.98
N GLN A 156 -3.63 -3.02 -5.49
CA GLN A 156 -2.64 -2.02 -5.18
C GLN A 156 -3.25 -1.02 -4.21
N SER A 157 -2.60 -0.78 -3.08
CA SER A 157 -3.04 0.21 -2.08
C SER A 157 -2.50 1.61 -2.33
N TYR A 158 -1.65 1.77 -3.34
CA TYR A 158 -0.86 2.98 -3.56
C TYR A 158 -0.02 3.41 -2.34
N GLY A 159 0.27 2.50 -1.40
CA GLY A 159 1.08 2.78 -0.21
C GLY A 159 2.49 3.26 -0.56
N LEU A 160 3.03 2.83 -1.72
CA LEU A 160 4.17 3.40 -2.42
C LEU A 160 3.62 4.06 -3.69
N GLY A 161 3.53 5.38 -3.70
CA GLY A 161 3.01 6.18 -4.78
C GLY A 161 4.06 7.05 -5.45
N PHE A 162 3.63 7.97 -6.31
CA PHE A 162 4.56 8.80 -7.09
C PHE A 162 5.45 9.66 -6.20
N TYR A 163 4.92 10.25 -5.13
CA TYR A 163 5.74 11.02 -4.20
C TYR A 163 6.89 10.19 -3.63
N GLU A 164 6.60 8.99 -3.15
CA GLU A 164 7.59 8.10 -2.57
C GLU A 164 8.60 7.58 -3.61
N TYR A 165 8.17 7.37 -4.86
CA TYR A 165 9.08 6.98 -5.95
C TYR A 165 10.04 8.11 -6.31
N PHE A 166 9.58 9.35 -6.42
CA PHE A 166 10.43 10.50 -6.69
C PHE A 166 11.42 10.73 -5.54
N LEU A 167 10.93 10.72 -4.29
CA LEU A 167 11.78 10.85 -3.11
C LEU A 167 12.86 9.77 -3.06
N MET A 168 12.49 8.51 -3.27
CA MET A 168 13.45 7.42 -3.30
C MET A 168 14.47 7.58 -4.43
N SER A 169 14.04 8.02 -5.62
CA SER A 169 14.94 8.26 -6.75
C SER A 169 15.99 9.32 -6.41
N GLU A 170 15.57 10.44 -5.83
CA GLU A 170 16.46 11.51 -5.37
C GLU A 170 17.47 10.98 -4.32
N GLU A 171 16.99 10.25 -3.33
CA GLU A 171 17.80 9.76 -2.21
C GLU A 171 18.82 8.69 -2.60
N ILE A 172 18.56 7.89 -3.64
CA ILE A 172 19.52 6.90 -4.17
C ILE A 172 20.38 7.47 -5.30
N GLY A 173 20.16 8.74 -5.69
CA GLY A 173 20.92 9.42 -6.74
C GLY A 173 20.59 8.93 -8.16
N ALA A 174 19.36 8.51 -8.41
CA ALA A 174 18.89 8.06 -9.72
C ALA A 174 17.94 9.08 -10.36
N GLU A 175 18.01 9.22 -11.68
CA GLU A 175 17.03 10.01 -12.42
C GLU A 175 15.67 9.30 -12.44
N PRO A 176 14.57 9.93 -12.00
CA PRO A 176 13.25 9.32 -12.05
C PRO A 176 12.73 9.23 -13.49
N LEU A 177 12.19 8.06 -13.85
CA LEU A 177 11.53 7.84 -15.11
C LEU A 177 10.08 7.38 -14.88
N PRO A 178 9.16 8.31 -14.59
CA PRO A 178 7.75 7.97 -14.40
C PRO A 178 7.12 7.51 -15.73
N ILE A 179 6.32 6.44 -15.65
CA ILE A 179 5.56 5.93 -16.78
C ILE A 179 4.09 6.29 -16.59
N LEU A 180 3.51 6.95 -17.58
CA LEU A 180 2.13 7.42 -17.55
C LEU A 180 1.26 6.65 -18.53
N ASN A 181 -0.04 6.55 -18.22
CA ASN A 181 -1.02 6.01 -19.13
C ASN A 181 -1.34 7.02 -20.24
N VAL A 182 -1.43 6.56 -21.45
CA VAL A 182 -1.73 7.36 -22.64
C VAL A 182 -3.09 6.98 -23.26
N GLY A 183 -4.04 6.53 -22.45
CA GLY A 183 -5.36 6.11 -22.91
C GLY A 183 -5.40 4.66 -23.42
N LEU A 184 -4.43 3.84 -23.04
CA LEU A 184 -4.38 2.43 -23.45
C LEU A 184 -4.65 1.52 -22.23
N ALA A 185 -5.58 0.59 -22.39
CA ALA A 185 -5.70 -0.59 -21.52
C ALA A 185 -4.73 -1.69 -22.00
N CYS A 186 -4.44 -2.67 -21.16
CA CYS A 186 -3.52 -3.74 -21.50
C CYS A 186 -4.04 -4.59 -22.67
N GLN A 187 -3.33 -4.55 -23.79
CA GLN A 187 -3.72 -5.22 -25.03
C GLN A 187 -3.74 -6.74 -24.92
N TYR A 188 -3.06 -7.32 -23.95
CA TYR A 188 -3.10 -8.76 -23.70
C TYR A 188 -4.48 -9.22 -23.21
N GLN A 189 -5.16 -8.41 -22.41
CA GLN A 189 -6.50 -8.73 -21.89
C GLN A 189 -7.61 -8.06 -22.70
N ASN A 190 -7.35 -6.88 -23.25
CA ASN A 190 -8.29 -6.06 -23.99
C ASN A 190 -7.67 -5.59 -25.31
N ASN A 191 -7.79 -6.42 -26.33
CA ASN A 191 -7.29 -6.10 -27.67
C ASN A 191 -8.33 -5.44 -28.60
N HIS A 192 -9.55 -5.22 -28.10
CA HIS A 192 -10.58 -4.55 -28.86
C HIS A 192 -10.42 -3.04 -28.78
N GLU A 193 -10.60 -2.35 -29.91
CA GLU A 193 -10.39 -0.91 -30.01
C GLU A 193 -11.23 -0.10 -28.99
N SER A 194 -12.45 -0.55 -28.68
CA SER A 194 -13.32 0.11 -27.70
C SER A 194 -12.84 0.04 -26.25
N ALA A 195 -11.84 -0.79 -25.95
CA ALA A 195 -11.22 -0.85 -24.63
C ALA A 195 -10.23 0.31 -24.37
N HIS A 196 -9.87 1.04 -25.43
CA HIS A 196 -8.91 2.12 -25.39
C HIS A 196 -9.61 3.47 -25.58
N CYS A 197 -8.93 4.53 -25.13
CA CYS A 197 -9.40 5.89 -25.37
C CYS A 197 -9.31 6.22 -26.87
N ALA A 198 -10.34 6.82 -27.43
CA ALA A 198 -10.28 7.33 -28.79
C ALA A 198 -9.27 8.48 -28.90
N VAL A 199 -8.60 8.61 -30.02
CA VAL A 199 -7.58 9.66 -30.24
C VAL A 199 -8.15 11.08 -30.02
N ALA A 200 -9.43 11.29 -30.35
CA ALA A 200 -10.10 12.58 -30.12
C ALA A 200 -10.31 12.92 -28.63
N ASP A 201 -10.24 11.93 -27.75
CA ASP A 201 -10.56 12.06 -26.31
C ASP A 201 -9.30 11.94 -25.41
N LEU A 202 -8.10 12.04 -25.99
CA LEU A 202 -6.83 11.89 -25.26
C LEU A 202 -6.47 13.07 -24.34
N GLU A 203 -7.15 14.20 -24.45
CA GLU A 203 -6.83 15.42 -23.68
C GLU A 203 -6.66 15.18 -22.16
N PRO A 204 -7.49 14.38 -21.47
CA PRO A 204 -7.28 14.12 -20.05
C PRO A 204 -5.95 13.45 -19.73
N PHE A 205 -5.46 12.56 -20.58
CA PHE A 205 -4.16 11.88 -20.40
C PHE A 205 -2.99 12.81 -20.69
N VAL A 206 -3.14 13.73 -21.66
CA VAL A 206 -2.17 14.80 -21.92
C VAL A 206 -2.10 15.73 -20.72
N GLN A 207 -3.25 16.12 -20.17
CA GLN A 207 -3.30 16.97 -18.97
C GLN A 207 -2.68 16.28 -17.76
N ASP A 208 -2.90 14.97 -17.57
CA ASP A 208 -2.26 14.20 -16.51
C ASP A 208 -0.73 14.24 -16.63
N ALA A 209 -0.19 14.23 -17.83
CA ALA A 209 1.24 14.36 -18.04
C ALA A 209 1.75 15.79 -17.78
N LEU A 210 0.99 16.80 -18.18
CA LEU A 210 1.33 18.22 -17.92
C LEU A 210 1.28 18.55 -16.41
N ASP A 211 0.33 17.99 -15.68
CA ASP A 211 0.17 18.21 -14.25
C ASP A 211 1.31 17.59 -13.43
N LEU A 212 2.09 16.68 -14.00
CA LEU A 212 3.23 16.05 -13.33
C LEU A 212 4.51 16.88 -13.42
N ILE A 213 4.63 17.77 -14.41
CA ILE A 213 5.81 18.61 -14.66
C ILE A 213 5.74 19.89 -13.83
#